data_01280f46063c4393272a0a80b26151d5
#
_entry.id   01280f46063c4393272a0a80b26151d5
#
_cell.length_a   1.000
_cell.length_b   1.000
_cell.length_c   1.000
_cell.angle_alpha   90.00
_cell.angle_beta   90.00
_cell.angle_gamma   90.00
#
_symmetry.space_group_name_H-M   'P 1'
#
loop_
_entity.id
_entity.type
_entity.pdbx_description
1 polymer ?
#
loop_
_entity_poly.entity_id
_entity_poly.type
_entity_poly.pdbx_seq_one_letter_code
_entity_poly.pdbx_strand_id
1 'polypeptide(L)'
;MLRERSPGTYVNELLLQRDSALARWRDRRMHPLRVWVQPETSTTDFSAGFPDIVRGAFDEWSATGIPLTFSFVTDSAKADIHVTWIDRFDEQISGKTLWAHDDDWWIVEANIVLAIHHRGGEPLDSSAVRAIALHEVGHLIGLDHTSDTANIMTPKVRVKELSDADRATARLLYALPPGRVK
;
A
#
# COMPACT_ATOMS: atom_id res chain seq x y z
N MET A 1 5.93 26.73 -3.18
CA MET A 1 7.28 26.31 -3.63
C MET A 1 7.42 24.84 -3.95
N LEU A 2 6.74 23.90 -3.28
CA LEU A 2 6.75 22.47 -3.64
C LEU A 2 5.99 22.16 -4.94
N ARG A 3 4.97 22.95 -5.28
CA ARG A 3 4.13 22.73 -6.48
C ARG A 3 4.87 22.83 -7.82
N GLU A 4 5.96 23.60 -7.90
CA GLU A 4 6.71 23.80 -9.15
C GLU A 4 7.93 22.87 -9.33
N ARG A 5 8.31 22.09 -8.28
CA ARG A 5 9.58 21.33 -8.25
C ARG A 5 9.43 19.81 -8.37
N SER A 6 8.26 19.28 -8.66
CA SER A 6 8.05 17.84 -8.68
C SER A 6 7.32 17.36 -9.95
N PRO A 7 7.85 17.67 -11.17
CA PRO A 7 7.24 17.15 -12.39
C PRO A 7 7.28 15.61 -12.36
N GLY A 8 6.17 14.98 -12.74
CA GLY A 8 6.06 13.51 -12.76
C GLY A 8 5.75 12.86 -11.41
N THR A 9 5.32 13.63 -10.40
CA THR A 9 4.81 13.09 -9.13
C THR A 9 3.44 13.68 -8.81
N TYR A 10 2.68 12.98 -7.96
CA TYR A 10 1.38 13.45 -7.45
C TYR A 10 1.41 13.80 -5.95
N VAL A 11 2.59 14.15 -5.42
CA VAL A 11 2.75 14.54 -4.00
C VAL A 11 1.83 15.70 -3.59
N ASN A 12 1.51 16.59 -4.51
CA ASN A 12 0.60 17.71 -4.24
C ASN A 12 -0.84 17.24 -3.96
N GLU A 13 -1.29 16.16 -4.60
CA GLU A 13 -2.60 15.57 -4.32
C GLU A 13 -2.62 14.95 -2.92
N LEU A 14 -1.54 14.30 -2.49
CA LEU A 14 -1.40 13.78 -1.13
C LEU A 14 -1.53 14.89 -0.09
N LEU A 15 -0.85 16.01 -0.30
CA LEU A 15 -0.89 17.16 0.61
C LEU A 15 -2.30 17.74 0.70
N LEU A 16 -3.04 17.80 -0.40
CA LEU A 16 -4.41 18.30 -0.41
C LEU A 16 -5.38 17.41 0.39
N GLN A 17 -5.14 16.10 0.41
CA GLN A 17 -6.00 15.13 1.08
C GLN A 17 -5.76 15.03 2.59
N ARG A 18 -4.61 15.50 3.09
CA ARG A 18 -4.16 15.32 4.48
C ARG A 18 -3.81 16.64 5.19
N ASP A 19 -4.53 17.70 4.93
CA ASP A 19 -4.25 19.02 5.54
C ASP A 19 -2.77 19.44 5.42
N SER A 20 -2.17 19.17 4.29
CA SER A 20 -0.75 19.41 4.00
C SER A 20 0.23 18.59 4.87
N ALA A 21 -0.18 17.44 5.38
CA ALA A 21 0.69 16.54 6.14
C ALA A 21 1.15 15.33 5.31
N LEU A 22 2.40 14.93 5.51
CA LEU A 22 2.98 13.70 4.96
C LEU A 22 3.20 12.70 6.10
N ALA A 23 2.69 11.48 5.92
CA ALA A 23 2.93 10.38 6.84
C ALA A 23 3.78 9.31 6.16
N ARG A 24 4.74 8.76 6.87
CA ARG A 24 5.59 7.67 6.37
C ARG A 24 6.25 6.89 7.51
N TRP A 25 6.78 5.72 7.18
CA TRP A 25 7.61 4.95 8.11
C TRP A 25 8.98 5.60 8.31
N ARG A 26 9.60 5.30 9.46
CA ARG A 26 11.03 5.54 9.68
C ARG A 26 11.85 4.65 8.74
N ASP A 27 13.14 4.95 8.59
CA ASP A 27 14.07 4.10 7.83
C ASP A 27 14.05 2.66 8.38
N ARG A 28 13.80 1.69 7.50
CA ARG A 28 13.68 0.27 7.81
C ARG A 28 14.66 -0.60 7.03
N ARG A 29 15.73 -0.01 6.50
CA ARG A 29 16.74 -0.76 5.74
C ARG A 29 17.50 -1.76 6.62
N MET A 30 17.85 -1.36 7.85
CA MET A 30 18.57 -2.22 8.80
C MET A 30 17.66 -3.05 9.70
N HIS A 31 16.39 -2.65 9.83
CA HIS A 31 15.39 -3.32 10.66
C HIS A 31 14.09 -3.48 9.86
N PRO A 32 14.02 -4.52 9.00
CA PRO A 32 12.87 -4.74 8.14
C PRO A 32 11.54 -4.77 8.90
N LEU A 33 10.49 -4.24 8.30
CA LEU A 33 9.13 -4.45 8.78
C LEU A 33 8.74 -5.91 8.56
N ARG A 34 8.32 -6.58 9.61
CA ARG A 34 7.91 -7.97 9.58
C ARG A 34 6.45 -8.06 9.12
N VAL A 35 6.23 -8.75 8.03
CA VAL A 35 4.92 -8.89 7.39
C VAL A 35 4.45 -10.33 7.53
N TRP A 36 3.27 -10.51 8.10
CA TRP A 36 2.55 -11.77 8.05
C TRP A 36 1.41 -11.65 7.03
N VAL A 37 1.41 -12.55 6.06
CA VAL A 37 0.32 -12.70 5.11
C VAL A 37 -0.42 -13.97 5.49
N GLN A 38 -1.71 -13.85 5.78
CA GLN A 38 -2.54 -15.00 6.12
C GLN A 38 -2.41 -16.08 5.05
N PRO A 39 -1.92 -17.30 5.40
CA PRO A 39 -1.53 -18.29 4.41
C PRO A 39 -2.73 -18.98 3.73
N GLU A 40 -3.86 -19.05 4.44
CA GLU A 40 -5.06 -19.75 3.97
C GLU A 40 -6.33 -19.15 4.57
N THR A 41 -7.43 -19.38 3.93
CA THR A 41 -8.79 -19.08 4.42
C THR A 41 -9.76 -20.13 3.87
N SER A 42 -10.86 -20.37 4.57
CA SER A 42 -11.95 -21.26 4.11
C SER A 42 -12.86 -20.58 3.07
N THR A 43 -12.62 -19.33 2.71
CA THR A 43 -13.41 -18.62 1.70
C THR A 43 -13.27 -19.32 0.35
N THR A 44 -14.40 -19.55 -0.31
CA THR A 44 -14.45 -20.12 -1.67
C THR A 44 -13.62 -19.25 -2.63
N ASP A 45 -13.04 -19.87 -3.65
CA ASP A 45 -12.22 -19.22 -4.70
C ASP A 45 -10.87 -18.65 -4.20
N PHE A 46 -10.51 -18.85 -2.93
CA PHE A 46 -9.16 -18.52 -2.49
C PHE A 46 -8.14 -19.41 -3.19
N SER A 47 -7.09 -18.80 -3.72
CA SER A 47 -5.96 -19.53 -4.32
C SER A 47 -4.75 -19.54 -3.38
N ALA A 48 -4.12 -20.69 -3.24
CA ALA A 48 -2.89 -20.86 -2.47
C ALA A 48 -1.71 -19.98 -3.00
N GLY A 49 -1.80 -19.48 -4.23
CA GLY A 49 -0.83 -18.55 -4.81
C GLY A 49 -1.04 -17.09 -4.40
N PHE A 50 -2.19 -16.71 -3.84
CA PHE A 50 -2.47 -15.32 -3.47
C PHE A 50 -1.51 -14.73 -2.43
N PRO A 51 -1.10 -15.44 -1.37
CA PRO A 51 -0.12 -14.93 -0.43
C PRO A 51 1.22 -14.53 -1.07
N ASP A 52 1.71 -15.31 -2.03
CA ASP A 52 2.95 -15.00 -2.74
C ASP A 52 2.80 -13.79 -3.66
N ILE A 53 1.64 -13.60 -4.27
CA ILE A 53 1.32 -12.40 -5.05
C ILE A 53 1.37 -11.15 -4.15
N VAL A 54 0.82 -11.23 -2.95
CA VAL A 54 0.86 -10.13 -1.97
C VAL A 54 2.30 -9.83 -1.54
N ARG A 55 3.10 -10.85 -1.22
CA ARG A 55 4.53 -10.67 -0.89
C ARG A 55 5.27 -9.96 -2.02
N GLY A 56 5.01 -10.34 -3.26
CA GLY A 56 5.55 -9.68 -4.45
C GLY A 56 5.22 -8.19 -4.53
N ALA A 57 4.05 -7.76 -4.08
CA ALA A 57 3.67 -6.35 -4.05
C ALA A 57 4.52 -5.55 -3.05
N PHE A 58 4.82 -6.09 -1.88
CA PHE A 58 5.75 -5.47 -0.92
C PHE A 58 7.17 -5.35 -1.50
N ASP A 59 7.65 -6.41 -2.14
CA ASP A 59 8.99 -6.42 -2.74
C ASP A 59 9.10 -5.40 -3.88
N GLU A 60 8.06 -5.23 -4.66
CA GLU A 60 8.03 -4.27 -5.77
C GLU A 60 8.10 -2.82 -5.28
N TRP A 61 7.39 -2.48 -4.21
CA TRP A 61 7.51 -1.16 -3.59
C TRP A 61 8.88 -0.95 -2.93
N SER A 62 9.41 -1.95 -2.25
CA SER A 62 10.78 -1.89 -1.69
C SER A 62 11.82 -1.62 -2.79
N ALA A 63 11.67 -2.24 -3.96
CA ALA A 63 12.56 -2.08 -5.11
C ALA A 63 12.50 -0.69 -5.76
N THR A 64 11.57 0.19 -5.37
CA THR A 64 11.50 1.57 -5.88
C THR A 64 12.63 2.47 -5.37
N GLY A 65 13.42 2.03 -4.39
CA GLY A 65 14.51 2.79 -3.79
C GLY A 65 14.10 3.57 -2.53
N ILE A 66 12.91 3.35 -2.00
CA ILE A 66 12.54 3.89 -0.68
C ILE A 66 13.29 3.16 0.44
N PRO A 67 13.52 3.80 1.61
CA PRO A 67 14.27 3.20 2.71
C PRO A 67 13.42 2.22 3.53
N LEU A 68 12.66 1.36 2.86
CA LEU A 68 11.86 0.30 3.46
C LEU A 68 12.30 -1.06 2.92
N THR A 69 12.48 -1.99 3.82
CA THR A 69 12.61 -3.42 3.54
C THR A 69 11.57 -4.19 4.34
N PHE A 70 11.12 -5.29 3.78
CA PHE A 70 10.13 -6.16 4.38
C PHE A 70 10.71 -7.55 4.57
N SER A 71 10.38 -8.19 5.68
CA SER A 71 10.67 -9.60 5.93
C SER A 71 9.36 -10.34 6.20
N PHE A 72 9.18 -11.51 5.58
CA PHE A 72 7.94 -12.27 5.74
C PHE A 72 8.09 -13.29 6.84
N VAL A 73 7.16 -13.27 7.79
CA VAL A 73 7.14 -14.16 8.95
C VAL A 73 5.95 -15.11 8.88
N THR A 74 6.12 -16.31 9.43
CA THR A 74 5.06 -17.32 9.49
C THR A 74 4.23 -17.24 10.76
N ASP A 75 4.78 -16.66 11.83
CA ASP A 75 4.12 -16.44 13.10
C ASP A 75 3.52 -15.04 13.14
N SER A 76 2.19 -14.95 13.12
CA SER A 76 1.48 -13.67 13.14
C SER A 76 1.78 -12.84 14.39
N ALA A 77 2.07 -13.49 15.53
CA ALA A 77 2.40 -12.78 16.78
C ALA A 77 3.72 -11.99 16.69
N LYS A 78 4.57 -12.30 15.70
CA LYS A 78 5.86 -11.62 15.47
C LYS A 78 5.79 -10.54 14.39
N ALA A 79 4.65 -10.37 13.75
CA ALA A 79 4.48 -9.43 12.66
C ALA A 79 4.27 -8.00 13.16
N ASP A 80 4.82 -7.05 12.41
CA ASP A 80 4.52 -5.62 12.55
C ASP A 80 3.31 -5.23 11.66
N ILE A 81 3.09 -5.99 10.58
CA ILE A 81 2.03 -5.77 9.58
C ILE A 81 1.30 -7.10 9.36
N HIS A 82 -0.03 -7.06 9.35
CA HIS A 82 -0.85 -8.20 9.02
C HIS A 82 -1.62 -7.94 7.72
N VAL A 83 -1.60 -8.93 6.82
CA VAL A 83 -2.47 -8.96 5.65
C VAL A 83 -3.42 -10.13 5.80
N THR A 84 -4.72 -9.84 5.82
CA THR A 84 -5.78 -10.82 6.02
C THR A 84 -6.75 -10.83 4.85
N TRP A 85 -7.52 -11.92 4.73
CA TRP A 85 -8.50 -12.12 3.68
C TRP A 85 -9.91 -12.10 4.24
N ILE A 86 -10.82 -11.50 3.47
CA ILE A 86 -12.27 -11.59 3.70
C ILE A 86 -12.97 -12.06 2.41
N ASP A 87 -14.22 -12.46 2.52
CA ASP A 87 -15.02 -12.84 1.36
C ASP A 87 -15.17 -11.63 0.41
N ARG A 88 -15.80 -10.56 0.87
CA ARG A 88 -16.01 -9.30 0.13
C ARG A 88 -16.28 -8.15 1.10
N PHE A 89 -16.15 -6.94 0.60
CA PHE A 89 -16.61 -5.74 1.30
C PHE A 89 -18.06 -5.40 0.94
N ASP A 90 -18.78 -4.76 1.85
CA ASP A 90 -20.11 -4.19 1.57
C ASP A 90 -20.00 -2.93 0.71
N GLU A 91 -18.87 -2.25 0.76
CA GLU A 91 -18.51 -1.10 -0.07
C GLU A 91 -17.96 -1.55 -1.43
N GLN A 92 -17.90 -0.61 -2.41
CA GLN A 92 -17.30 -0.89 -3.73
C GLN A 92 -15.76 -0.81 -3.70
N ILE A 93 -15.14 -1.56 -2.80
CA ILE A 93 -13.70 -1.72 -2.68
C ILE A 93 -13.35 -3.21 -2.65
N SER A 94 -12.11 -3.54 -2.98
CA SER A 94 -11.58 -4.91 -2.91
C SER A 94 -10.37 -5.02 -2.00
N GLY A 95 -9.93 -3.93 -1.42
CA GLY A 95 -8.88 -3.87 -0.42
C GLY A 95 -9.08 -2.68 0.51
N LYS A 96 -8.48 -2.74 1.68
CA LYS A 96 -8.49 -1.66 2.67
C LYS A 96 -7.21 -1.70 3.49
N THR A 97 -6.55 -0.56 3.56
CA THR A 97 -5.39 -0.35 4.43
C THR A 97 -5.77 0.54 5.59
N LEU A 98 -5.43 0.10 6.79
CA LEU A 98 -5.57 0.85 8.02
C LEU A 98 -4.17 1.10 8.56
N TRP A 99 -3.82 2.34 8.89
CA TRP A 99 -2.58 2.68 9.55
C TRP A 99 -2.79 3.80 10.57
N ALA A 100 -1.92 3.85 11.57
CA ALA A 100 -1.86 4.89 12.57
C ALA A 100 -0.48 5.55 12.54
N HIS A 101 -0.43 6.82 12.94
CA HIS A 101 0.80 7.59 13.07
C HIS A 101 0.94 8.17 14.48
N ASP A 102 2.16 8.48 14.87
CA ASP A 102 2.46 9.23 16.08
C ASP A 102 2.25 10.76 15.88
N ASP A 103 2.49 11.55 16.91
CA ASP A 103 2.31 13.01 16.87
C ASP A 103 3.23 13.70 15.83
N ASP A 104 4.31 13.06 15.44
CA ASP A 104 5.27 13.54 14.42
C ASP A 104 4.98 12.99 13.02
N TRP A 105 3.83 12.35 12.82
CA TRP A 105 3.40 11.77 11.54
C TRP A 105 4.24 10.57 11.05
N TRP A 106 4.95 9.92 11.96
CA TRP A 106 5.55 8.62 11.63
C TRP A 106 4.49 7.53 11.70
N ILE A 107 4.36 6.73 10.63
CA ILE A 107 3.51 5.55 10.67
C ILE A 107 4.12 4.55 11.66
N VAL A 108 3.32 4.07 12.58
CA VAL A 108 3.73 3.16 13.67
C VAL A 108 3.02 1.82 13.63
N GLU A 109 1.87 1.75 12.94
CA GLU A 109 1.06 0.55 12.80
C GLU A 109 0.38 0.57 11.43
N ALA A 110 0.28 -0.58 10.78
CA ALA A 110 -0.52 -0.73 9.56
C ALA A 110 -0.97 -2.18 9.36
N ASN A 111 -2.17 -2.33 8.80
CA ASN A 111 -2.75 -3.62 8.45
C ASN A 111 -3.50 -3.49 7.11
N ILE A 112 -3.55 -4.59 6.36
CA ILE A 112 -4.25 -4.68 5.07
C ILE A 112 -5.29 -5.79 5.15
N VAL A 113 -6.49 -5.52 4.62
CA VAL A 113 -7.54 -6.51 4.40
C VAL A 113 -7.82 -6.57 2.89
N LEU A 114 -7.77 -7.77 2.32
CA LEU A 114 -8.03 -8.02 0.90
C LEU A 114 -9.26 -8.91 0.74
N ALA A 115 -10.10 -8.59 -0.24
CA ALA A 115 -11.26 -9.41 -0.60
C ALA A 115 -10.86 -10.55 -1.54
N ILE A 116 -11.62 -11.64 -1.49
CA ILE A 116 -11.54 -12.75 -2.45
C ILE A 116 -12.49 -12.51 -3.62
N HIS A 117 -13.62 -11.84 -3.37
CA HIS A 117 -14.62 -11.52 -4.37
C HIS A 117 -14.84 -10.02 -4.48
N HIS A 118 -15.23 -9.56 -5.65
CA HIS A 118 -15.84 -8.25 -5.82
C HIS A 118 -17.15 -8.17 -5.03
N ARG A 119 -17.63 -6.96 -4.78
CA ARG A 119 -18.91 -6.74 -4.08
C ARG A 119 -20.07 -7.53 -4.71
N GLY A 120 -20.08 -7.68 -6.05
CA GLY A 120 -21.09 -8.43 -6.80
C GLY A 120 -21.00 -9.96 -6.64
N GLY A 121 -19.92 -10.47 -6.06
CA GLY A 121 -19.67 -11.89 -5.84
C GLY A 121 -18.78 -12.58 -6.88
N GLU A 122 -18.32 -11.85 -7.90
CA GLU A 122 -17.36 -12.38 -8.87
C GLU A 122 -15.99 -12.56 -8.19
N PRO A 123 -15.32 -13.72 -8.38
CA PRO A 123 -14.01 -13.96 -7.78
C PRO A 123 -12.96 -13.05 -8.41
N LEU A 124 -12.02 -12.60 -7.57
CA LEU A 124 -10.83 -11.89 -8.01
C LEU A 124 -9.82 -12.88 -8.59
N ASP A 125 -9.36 -12.65 -9.80
CA ASP A 125 -8.26 -13.41 -10.36
C ASP A 125 -6.89 -12.94 -9.82
N SER A 126 -5.85 -13.69 -10.09
CA SER A 126 -4.47 -13.38 -9.64
C SER A 126 -3.99 -11.99 -10.06
N SER A 127 -4.41 -11.55 -11.25
CA SER A 127 -4.05 -10.23 -11.79
C SER A 127 -4.73 -9.10 -11.01
N ALA A 128 -6.00 -9.29 -10.65
CA ALA A 128 -6.75 -8.34 -9.83
C ALA A 128 -6.21 -8.29 -8.40
N VAL A 129 -5.92 -9.45 -7.80
CA VAL A 129 -5.30 -9.53 -6.46
C VAL A 129 -3.95 -8.79 -6.45
N ARG A 130 -3.12 -8.97 -7.48
CA ARG A 130 -1.84 -8.25 -7.62
C ARG A 130 -2.04 -6.75 -7.67
N ALA A 131 -2.94 -6.25 -8.52
CA ALA A 131 -3.19 -4.82 -8.65
C ALA A 131 -3.71 -4.20 -7.36
N ILE A 132 -4.63 -4.88 -6.67
CA ILE A 132 -5.16 -4.42 -5.39
C ILE A 132 -4.08 -4.46 -4.30
N ALA A 133 -3.28 -5.52 -4.23
CA ALA A 133 -2.17 -5.60 -3.28
C ALA A 133 -1.16 -4.46 -3.48
N LEU A 134 -0.79 -4.13 -4.72
CA LEU A 134 0.08 -2.99 -5.02
C LEU A 134 -0.54 -1.66 -4.55
N HIS A 135 -1.83 -1.46 -4.78
CA HIS A 135 -2.57 -0.29 -4.33
C HIS A 135 -2.57 -0.17 -2.80
N GLU A 136 -2.93 -1.23 -2.10
CA GLU A 136 -3.02 -1.22 -0.63
C GLU A 136 -1.64 -1.08 0.03
N VAL A 137 -0.59 -1.71 -0.51
CA VAL A 137 0.77 -1.50 -0.03
C VAL A 137 1.22 -0.05 -0.29
N GLY A 138 0.77 0.57 -1.38
CA GLY A 138 0.97 2.00 -1.62
C GLY A 138 0.41 2.87 -0.48
N HIS A 139 -0.81 2.60 -0.01
CA HIS A 139 -1.37 3.25 1.16
C HIS A 139 -0.56 2.97 2.42
N LEU A 140 -0.14 1.73 2.61
CA LEU A 140 0.66 1.30 3.77
C LEU A 140 1.98 2.06 3.88
N ILE A 141 2.63 2.35 2.77
CA ILE A 141 3.89 3.14 2.77
C ILE A 141 3.68 4.64 2.89
N GLY A 142 2.44 5.12 2.88
CA GLY A 142 2.08 6.51 3.10
C GLY A 142 1.53 7.25 1.89
N LEU A 143 1.34 6.59 0.75
CA LEU A 143 0.70 7.22 -0.41
C LEU A 143 -0.81 7.34 -0.22
N ASP A 144 -1.42 8.26 -0.93
CA ASP A 144 -2.86 8.44 -1.02
C ASP A 144 -3.30 8.46 -2.48
N HIS A 145 -4.58 8.62 -2.72
CA HIS A 145 -5.13 8.58 -4.06
C HIS A 145 -4.61 9.69 -4.97
N THR A 146 -4.50 9.38 -6.25
CA THR A 146 -4.28 10.33 -7.34
C THR A 146 -5.43 10.29 -8.32
N SER A 147 -5.67 11.38 -9.02
CA SER A 147 -6.72 11.48 -10.05
C SER A 147 -6.30 10.87 -11.40
N ASP A 148 -5.01 10.71 -11.65
CA ASP A 148 -4.48 10.16 -12.90
C ASP A 148 -4.61 8.63 -12.93
N THR A 149 -5.47 8.14 -13.81
CA THR A 149 -5.82 6.70 -13.95
C THR A 149 -4.71 5.82 -14.51
N ALA A 150 -3.59 6.39 -14.93
CA ALA A 150 -2.40 5.64 -15.33
C ALA A 150 -1.58 5.12 -14.14
N ASN A 151 -1.90 5.57 -12.92
CA ASN A 151 -1.18 5.22 -11.70
C ASN A 151 -1.92 4.16 -10.89
N ILE A 152 -1.17 3.37 -10.10
CA ILE A 152 -1.74 2.34 -9.23
C ILE A 152 -2.59 2.95 -8.11
N MET A 153 -2.28 4.17 -7.68
CA MET A 153 -2.96 4.83 -6.56
C MET A 153 -4.25 5.56 -6.95
N THR A 154 -4.89 5.23 -8.06
CA THR A 154 -6.25 5.73 -8.33
C THR A 154 -7.28 5.05 -7.45
N PRO A 155 -8.37 5.75 -7.04
CA PRO A 155 -9.41 5.14 -6.20
C PRO A 155 -10.03 3.89 -6.82
N LYS A 156 -10.08 3.83 -8.15
CA LYS A 156 -10.52 2.67 -8.90
C LYS A 156 -9.36 2.15 -9.75
N VAL A 157 -8.65 1.16 -9.23
CA VAL A 157 -7.46 0.59 -9.87
C VAL A 157 -7.78 0.07 -11.27
N ARG A 158 -7.04 0.55 -12.27
CA ARG A 158 -7.19 0.17 -13.69
C ARG A 158 -5.93 -0.42 -14.29
N VAL A 159 -4.79 -0.21 -13.65
CA VAL A 159 -3.48 -0.69 -14.06
C VAL A 159 -3.01 -1.83 -13.16
N LYS A 160 -2.02 -2.59 -13.59
CA LYS A 160 -1.54 -3.80 -12.90
C LYS A 160 -0.09 -3.68 -12.44
N GLU A 161 0.54 -2.53 -12.70
CA GLU A 161 1.95 -2.28 -12.42
C GLU A 161 2.13 -0.85 -11.89
N LEU A 162 3.23 -0.63 -11.20
CA LEU A 162 3.62 0.71 -10.75
C LEU A 162 4.06 1.55 -11.94
N SER A 163 3.51 2.74 -12.04
CA SER A 163 3.97 3.75 -13.01
C SER A 163 5.28 4.42 -12.56
N ASP A 164 5.91 5.17 -13.44
CA ASP A 164 7.04 6.02 -13.07
C ASP A 164 6.64 7.10 -12.06
N ALA A 165 5.41 7.61 -12.14
CA ALA A 165 4.88 8.59 -11.19
C ALA A 165 4.64 7.97 -9.81
N ASP A 166 4.16 6.73 -9.72
CA ASP A 166 4.03 5.99 -8.45
C ASP A 166 5.41 5.87 -7.77
N ARG A 167 6.41 5.40 -8.52
CA ARG A 167 7.79 5.24 -8.03
C ARG A 167 8.42 6.57 -7.62
N ALA A 168 8.26 7.60 -8.43
CA ALA A 168 8.80 8.93 -8.16
C ALA A 168 8.14 9.58 -6.95
N THR A 169 6.82 9.42 -6.80
CA THR A 169 6.07 9.95 -5.64
C THR A 169 6.49 9.27 -4.36
N ALA A 170 6.65 7.94 -4.37
CA ALA A 170 7.14 7.19 -3.21
C ALA A 170 8.55 7.67 -2.79
N ARG A 171 9.49 7.80 -3.74
CA ARG A 171 10.84 8.30 -3.44
C ARG A 171 10.81 9.72 -2.87
N LEU A 172 9.98 10.61 -3.44
CA LEU A 172 9.85 11.98 -2.94
C LEU A 172 9.26 12.02 -1.54
N LEU A 173 8.21 11.23 -1.25
CA LEU A 173 7.63 11.10 0.07
C LEU A 173 8.70 10.75 1.12
N TYR A 174 9.59 9.82 0.79
CA TYR A 174 10.65 9.37 1.70
C TYR A 174 11.88 10.29 1.74
N ALA A 175 12.03 11.20 0.80
CA ALA A 175 13.04 12.25 0.82
C ALA A 175 12.62 13.48 1.65
N LEU A 176 11.31 13.64 1.91
CA LEU A 176 10.76 14.73 2.70
C LEU A 176 10.58 14.29 4.18
N PRO A 177 10.67 15.23 5.13
CA PRO A 177 10.33 14.93 6.51
C PRO A 177 8.82 14.63 6.63
N PRO A 178 8.40 13.77 7.57
CA PRO A 178 6.98 13.63 7.88
C PRO A 178 6.47 14.88 8.58
N GLY A 179 5.14 15.04 8.63
CA GLY A 179 4.49 16.16 9.27
C GLY A 179 3.92 17.17 8.30
N ARG A 180 3.48 18.29 8.83
CA ARG A 180 2.87 19.37 8.03
C ARG A 180 3.93 20.12 7.23
N VAL A 181 3.68 20.24 5.95
CA VAL A 181 4.50 21.06 5.04
C VAL A 181 4.03 22.51 5.15
N LYS A 182 4.92 23.39 5.59
CA LYS A 182 4.68 24.84 5.69
C LYS A 182 4.89 25.53 4.36
#